data_8de1d5b3d223937db9987af9c4d43883
#
_entry.id   8de1d5b3d223937db9987af9c4d43883
#
_cell.length_a   1.000
_cell.length_b   1.000
_cell.length_c   1.000
_cell.angle_alpha   90.00
_cell.angle_beta   90.00
_cell.angle_gamma   90.00
#
_symmetry.space_group_name_H-M   'P 1'
#
loop_
_entity.id
_entity.type
_entity.pdbx_description
1 polymer ?
#
loop_
_entity_poly.entity_id
_entity_poly.type
_entity_poly.pdbx_seq_one_letter_code
_entity_poly.pdbx_strand_id
1 'polypeptide(L)'
;MPTEATVAKFRPYTPDEIEAISEQLYSAYGDVQGRLLKTMARGDITSWRKAFTSQQLAQVERMLDDLNATTAFWTETHVPDLYKRGLWTADGYLQPGGLSKFAHPGEWTPMDLGMARMHDEAVRLLAENVALPLQEANSYCAQRIGDMVARAQKMAELAGKGRTIPAGLTELDYLRDTAEGQVQLRIRDASLRSMQQAFAQGMTRQEASRAFVGELQRRGVPCFIDRAGREWNMETYSSMVSRTVAHEAQRHGLQNRMVEIGEDLVEVIPHTRFKDSCDEYEGKLLSITGKSVGQTVGRRKVVASVDHARATSHLFGPNCTHSAVPYIVD
;
A
#
# COMPACT_ATOMS: atom_id res chain seq x y z
N MET A 1 -11.74 37.92 11.24
CA MET A 1 -12.22 36.52 11.20
C MET A 1 -11.58 35.84 10.00
N PRO A 2 -10.95 34.66 10.14
CA PRO A 2 -10.42 33.96 9.00
C PRO A 2 -11.56 33.61 8.03
N THR A 3 -11.29 33.66 6.73
CA THR A 3 -12.26 33.26 5.71
C THR A 3 -12.47 31.74 5.74
N GLU A 4 -13.62 31.26 5.28
CA GLU A 4 -13.90 29.80 5.16
C GLU A 4 -12.78 29.05 4.43
N ALA A 5 -12.20 29.67 3.39
CA ALA A 5 -11.05 29.11 2.65
C ALA A 5 -9.78 29.03 3.51
N THR A 6 -9.59 29.93 4.51
CA THR A 6 -8.47 29.90 5.44
C THR A 6 -8.65 28.78 6.46
N VAL A 7 -9.86 28.61 7.00
CA VAL A 7 -10.18 27.53 7.95
C VAL A 7 -10.03 26.15 7.28
N ALA A 8 -10.41 26.01 6.02
CA ALA A 8 -10.28 24.77 5.27
C ALA A 8 -8.81 24.30 5.10
N LYS A 9 -7.82 25.21 5.13
CA LYS A 9 -6.39 24.85 5.03
C LYS A 9 -5.81 24.24 6.32
N PHE A 10 -6.41 24.53 7.47
CA PHE A 10 -5.92 24.06 8.77
C PHE A 10 -6.65 22.82 9.31
N ARG A 11 -7.66 22.31 8.60
CA ARG A 11 -8.26 21.03 8.96
C ARG A 11 -7.46 19.87 8.38
N PRO A 12 -7.42 18.71 9.05
CA PRO A 12 -6.86 17.52 8.44
C PRO A 12 -7.67 17.13 7.18
N TYR A 13 -7.04 16.44 6.25
CA TYR A 13 -7.79 15.74 5.23
C TYR A 13 -8.73 14.74 5.88
N THR A 14 -9.95 14.68 5.39
CA THR A 14 -10.91 13.65 5.79
C THR A 14 -10.49 12.29 5.24
N PRO A 15 -11.01 11.18 5.80
CA PRO A 15 -10.78 9.86 5.23
C PRO A 15 -11.17 9.75 3.76
N ASP A 16 -12.25 10.41 3.33
CA ASP A 16 -12.70 10.40 1.93
C ASP A 16 -11.74 11.20 1.01
N GLU A 17 -11.16 12.29 1.50
CA GLU A 17 -10.14 13.04 0.75
C GLU A 17 -8.83 12.25 0.63
N ILE A 18 -8.41 11.55 1.70
CA ILE A 18 -7.26 10.65 1.66
C ILE A 18 -7.53 9.47 0.74
N GLU A 19 -8.74 8.94 0.74
CA GLU A 19 -9.17 7.90 -0.20
C GLU A 19 -9.03 8.37 -1.65
N ALA A 20 -9.56 9.55 -1.98
CA ALA A 20 -9.46 10.11 -3.32
C ALA A 20 -8.02 10.35 -3.79
N ILE A 21 -7.11 10.75 -2.88
CA ILE A 21 -5.68 10.87 -3.17
C ILE A 21 -5.07 9.49 -3.43
N SER A 22 -5.40 8.51 -2.60
CA SER A 22 -4.87 7.15 -2.71
C SER A 22 -5.38 6.43 -3.95
N GLU A 23 -6.63 6.69 -4.34
CA GLU A 23 -7.29 6.13 -5.52
C GLU A 23 -6.52 6.44 -6.80
N GLN A 24 -5.92 7.61 -6.91
CA GLN A 24 -5.10 7.98 -8.07
C GLN A 24 -3.95 7.00 -8.31
N LEU A 25 -3.37 6.45 -7.25
CA LEU A 25 -2.31 5.44 -7.37
C LEU A 25 -2.88 4.05 -7.62
N TYR A 26 -3.77 3.55 -6.77
CA TYR A 26 -4.20 2.16 -6.90
C TYR A 26 -5.08 1.90 -8.12
N SER A 27 -5.78 2.90 -8.65
CA SER A 27 -6.48 2.76 -9.94
C SER A 27 -5.51 2.52 -11.09
N ALA A 28 -4.35 3.20 -11.09
CA ALA A 28 -3.31 2.94 -12.08
C ALA A 28 -2.80 1.49 -12.01
N TYR A 29 -2.68 0.94 -10.80
CA TYR A 29 -2.33 -0.47 -10.59
C TYR A 29 -3.41 -1.43 -11.09
N GLY A 30 -4.68 -1.12 -10.86
CA GLY A 30 -5.84 -1.87 -11.38
C GLY A 30 -5.88 -1.88 -12.91
N ASP A 31 -5.67 -0.72 -13.52
CA ASP A 31 -5.62 -0.58 -14.99
C ASP A 31 -4.48 -1.38 -15.60
N VAL A 32 -3.28 -1.32 -15.02
CA VAL A 32 -2.14 -2.10 -15.49
C VAL A 32 -2.37 -3.58 -15.29
N GLN A 33 -2.93 -4.02 -14.15
CA GLN A 33 -3.33 -5.41 -13.95
C GLN A 33 -4.28 -5.88 -15.05
N GLY A 34 -5.31 -5.09 -15.39
CA GLY A 34 -6.23 -5.38 -16.48
C GLY A 34 -5.55 -5.47 -17.85
N ARG A 35 -4.58 -4.59 -18.12
CA ARG A 35 -3.76 -4.60 -19.36
C ARG A 35 -2.84 -5.81 -19.42
N LEU A 36 -2.20 -6.20 -18.33
CA LEU A 36 -1.38 -7.40 -18.24
C LEU A 36 -2.20 -8.65 -18.56
N LEU A 37 -3.35 -8.79 -17.94
CA LEU A 37 -4.27 -9.93 -18.21
C LEU A 37 -4.72 -9.95 -19.66
N LYS A 38 -5.08 -8.81 -20.26
CA LYS A 38 -5.42 -8.70 -21.68
C LYS A 38 -4.25 -9.07 -22.59
N THR A 39 -3.04 -8.67 -22.26
CA THR A 39 -1.82 -9.00 -23.02
C THR A 39 -1.57 -10.49 -22.98
N MET A 40 -1.70 -11.12 -21.83
CA MET A 40 -1.57 -12.58 -21.68
C MET A 40 -2.68 -13.34 -22.41
N ALA A 41 -3.91 -12.80 -22.42
CA ALA A 41 -5.06 -13.42 -23.10
C ALA A 41 -4.96 -13.35 -24.63
N ARG A 42 -4.41 -12.28 -25.18
CA ARG A 42 -4.24 -12.10 -26.63
C ARG A 42 -3.12 -12.95 -27.21
N GLY A 43 -2.11 -13.24 -26.37
CA GLY A 43 -0.99 -14.07 -26.75
C GLY A 43 -1.30 -15.54 -26.52
N ASP A 44 -0.81 -16.40 -27.41
CA ASP A 44 -0.69 -17.82 -27.11
C ASP A 44 0.54 -17.98 -26.19
N ILE A 45 0.33 -17.85 -24.86
CA ILE A 45 1.40 -18.00 -23.85
C ILE A 45 2.05 -19.38 -23.88
N THR A 46 1.42 -20.33 -24.58
CA THR A 46 1.92 -21.67 -24.81
C THR A 46 2.66 -21.79 -26.14
N SER A 47 2.74 -20.69 -26.90
CA SER A 47 3.44 -20.69 -28.18
C SER A 47 4.91 -20.99 -28.00
N TRP A 48 5.41 -21.96 -28.73
CA TRP A 48 6.83 -22.31 -28.80
C TRP A 48 7.67 -21.31 -29.64
N ARG A 49 7.03 -20.28 -30.23
CA ARG A 49 7.74 -19.21 -30.95
C ARG A 49 8.37 -18.25 -29.93
N LYS A 50 9.61 -18.50 -29.56
CA LYS A 50 10.37 -17.71 -28.56
C LYS A 50 10.31 -16.20 -28.81
N ALA A 51 10.35 -15.74 -30.06
CA ALA A 51 10.30 -14.31 -30.39
C ALA A 51 9.01 -13.63 -29.94
N PHE A 52 7.87 -14.28 -30.07
CA PHE A 52 6.57 -13.75 -29.68
C PHE A 52 6.44 -13.63 -28.16
N THR A 53 6.89 -14.65 -27.44
CA THR A 53 6.87 -14.65 -25.97
C THR A 53 7.80 -13.61 -25.39
N SER A 54 9.02 -13.44 -25.93
CA SER A 54 9.97 -12.41 -25.54
C SER A 54 9.39 -11.01 -25.71
N GLN A 55 8.66 -10.78 -26.80
CA GLN A 55 8.02 -9.50 -27.05
C GLN A 55 6.90 -9.20 -26.03
N GLN A 56 6.12 -10.21 -25.65
CA GLN A 56 5.07 -10.07 -24.63
C GLN A 56 5.66 -9.81 -23.24
N LEU A 57 6.71 -10.54 -22.86
CA LEU A 57 7.38 -10.33 -21.59
C LEU A 57 8.01 -8.93 -21.52
N ALA A 58 8.66 -8.47 -22.59
CA ALA A 58 9.16 -7.11 -22.67
C ALA A 58 8.06 -6.03 -22.61
N GLN A 59 6.85 -6.35 -23.04
CA GLN A 59 5.69 -5.47 -22.85
C GLN A 59 5.21 -5.45 -21.40
N VAL A 60 5.20 -6.60 -20.73
CA VAL A 60 4.90 -6.70 -19.30
C VAL A 60 5.88 -5.87 -18.49
N GLU A 61 7.18 -6.04 -18.72
CA GLU A 61 8.24 -5.27 -18.05
C GLU A 61 8.02 -3.77 -18.20
N ARG A 62 7.80 -3.29 -19.42
CA ARG A 62 7.51 -1.86 -19.67
C ARG A 62 6.29 -1.35 -18.91
N MET A 63 5.21 -2.15 -18.83
CA MET A 63 4.02 -1.74 -18.07
C MET A 63 4.32 -1.59 -16.57
N LEU A 64 5.19 -2.43 -16.03
CA LEU A 64 5.59 -2.39 -14.63
C LEU A 64 6.58 -1.25 -14.35
N ASP A 65 7.46 -0.94 -15.31
CA ASP A 65 8.35 0.23 -15.25
C ASP A 65 7.53 1.55 -15.28
N ASP A 66 6.51 1.63 -16.13
CA ASP A 66 5.58 2.77 -16.17
C ASP A 66 4.86 2.93 -14.81
N LEU A 67 4.51 1.83 -14.12
CA LEU A 67 3.95 1.89 -12.77
C LEU A 67 4.95 2.41 -11.74
N ASN A 68 6.22 2.01 -11.83
CA ASN A 68 7.26 2.54 -10.95
C ASN A 68 7.39 4.06 -11.10
N ALA A 69 7.35 4.57 -12.35
CA ALA A 69 7.35 6.01 -12.61
C ALA A 69 6.08 6.70 -12.08
N THR A 70 4.92 6.08 -12.23
CA THR A 70 3.65 6.59 -11.68
C THR A 70 3.70 6.63 -10.15
N THR A 71 4.25 5.61 -9.51
CA THR A 71 4.42 5.54 -8.06
C THR A 71 5.35 6.65 -7.57
N ALA A 72 6.48 6.87 -8.24
CA ALA A 72 7.42 7.94 -7.92
C ALA A 72 6.75 9.31 -8.01
N PHE A 73 6.06 9.59 -9.11
CA PHE A 73 5.32 10.85 -9.30
C PHE A 73 4.25 11.07 -8.21
N TRP A 74 3.45 10.05 -7.91
CA TRP A 74 2.44 10.14 -6.85
C TRP A 74 3.08 10.44 -5.49
N THR A 75 4.17 9.74 -5.19
CA THR A 75 4.90 9.87 -3.93
C THR A 75 5.50 11.26 -3.76
N GLU A 76 6.18 11.77 -4.79
CA GLU A 76 6.80 13.11 -4.80
C GLU A 76 5.75 14.24 -4.72
N THR A 77 4.55 14.00 -5.24
CA THR A 77 3.48 15.00 -5.26
C THR A 77 2.69 15.00 -3.95
N HIS A 78 2.24 13.82 -3.49
CA HIS A 78 1.24 13.76 -2.44
C HIS A 78 1.82 13.57 -1.04
N VAL A 79 2.93 12.86 -0.87
CA VAL A 79 3.49 12.63 0.48
C VAL A 79 3.90 13.94 1.16
N PRO A 80 4.62 14.86 0.48
CA PRO A 80 4.93 16.17 1.06
C PRO A 80 3.68 17.00 1.37
N ASP A 81 2.66 16.97 0.51
CA ASP A 81 1.42 17.73 0.71
C ASP A 81 0.63 17.21 1.92
N LEU A 82 0.46 15.89 2.01
CA LEU A 82 -0.18 15.23 3.16
C LEU A 82 0.55 15.53 4.47
N TYR A 83 1.88 15.48 4.45
CA TYR A 83 2.70 15.81 5.60
C TYR A 83 2.54 17.28 6.02
N LYS A 84 2.61 18.22 5.07
CA LYS A 84 2.37 19.66 5.31
C LYS A 84 0.97 19.91 5.85
N ARG A 85 -0.03 19.18 5.37
CA ARG A 85 -1.39 19.28 5.90
C ARG A 85 -1.44 18.93 7.38
N GLY A 86 -0.68 17.93 7.81
CA GLY A 86 -0.51 17.59 9.23
C GLY A 86 0.12 18.72 10.04
N LEU A 87 1.21 19.31 9.54
CA LEU A 87 1.86 20.46 10.17
C LEU A 87 0.87 21.62 10.37
N TRP A 88 0.14 21.99 9.32
CA TRP A 88 -0.85 23.07 9.37
C TRP A 88 -2.01 22.75 10.30
N THR A 89 -2.41 21.49 10.40
CA THR A 89 -3.45 21.07 11.34
C THR A 89 -2.99 21.34 12.77
N ALA A 90 -1.76 21.00 13.13
CA ALA A 90 -1.21 21.33 14.46
C ALA A 90 -1.22 22.84 14.71
N ASP A 91 -0.72 23.62 13.75
CA ASP A 91 -0.71 25.10 13.87
C ASP A 91 -2.11 25.68 14.04
N GLY A 92 -3.11 25.16 13.37
CA GLY A 92 -4.51 25.60 13.47
C GLY A 92 -5.15 25.36 14.83
N TYR A 93 -4.74 24.30 15.54
CA TYR A 93 -5.22 24.00 16.89
C TYR A 93 -4.53 24.82 17.99
N LEU A 94 -3.32 25.32 17.73
CA LEU A 94 -2.48 25.97 18.74
C LEU A 94 -2.86 27.41 19.05
N GLN A 95 -3.85 27.99 18.39
CA GLN A 95 -4.20 29.40 18.63
C GLN A 95 -5.67 29.64 18.91
N PRO A 96 -5.99 30.39 19.98
CA PRO A 96 -7.29 31.04 20.15
C PRO A 96 -7.50 32.02 19.00
N GLY A 97 -8.31 31.62 18.01
CA GLY A 97 -8.52 32.38 16.78
C GLY A 97 -7.91 31.75 15.52
N GLY A 98 -7.25 30.61 15.63
CA GLY A 98 -6.98 29.70 14.53
C GLY A 98 -5.84 30.03 13.57
N LEU A 99 -4.91 30.90 13.94
CA LEU A 99 -3.76 31.23 13.09
C LEU A 99 -2.50 31.41 13.92
N SER A 100 -1.54 30.53 13.74
CA SER A 100 -0.21 30.61 14.31
C SER A 100 0.49 31.92 13.95
N LYS A 101 1.16 32.53 14.91
CA LYS A 101 2.07 33.67 14.66
C LYS A 101 3.22 33.29 13.72
N PHE A 102 3.41 31.99 13.47
CA PHE A 102 4.55 31.39 12.79
C PHE A 102 4.21 30.81 11.42
N ALA A 103 2.93 30.71 11.05
CA ALA A 103 2.55 30.20 9.74
C ALA A 103 1.64 31.17 8.99
N HIS A 104 2.17 31.80 7.96
CA HIS A 104 1.32 32.34 6.92
C HIS A 104 0.62 31.18 6.20
N PRO A 105 -0.67 31.28 5.85
CA PRO A 105 -1.33 30.26 5.04
C PRO A 105 -0.56 30.04 3.74
N GLY A 106 0.19 28.95 3.65
CA GLY A 106 1.00 28.62 2.49
C GLY A 106 2.50 28.51 2.72
N GLU A 107 3.05 29.06 3.81
CA GLU A 107 4.48 29.01 4.13
C GLU A 107 4.66 28.44 5.54
N TRP A 108 4.95 27.14 5.59
CA TRP A 108 5.46 26.55 6.81
C TRP A 108 6.95 26.84 6.92
N THR A 109 7.39 27.37 8.06
CA THR A 109 8.80 27.60 8.34
C THR A 109 9.18 26.82 9.59
N PRO A 110 10.17 25.92 9.53
CA PRO A 110 10.66 25.23 10.74
C PRO A 110 11.29 26.23 11.73
N MET A 111 11.17 25.93 13.01
CA MET A 111 11.70 26.78 14.08
C MET A 111 13.22 26.90 14.02
N ASP A 112 13.91 25.85 13.58
CA ASP A 112 15.35 25.83 13.36
C ASP A 112 15.79 24.87 12.26
N LEU A 113 17.08 24.89 11.92
CA LEU A 113 17.64 24.01 10.87
C LEU A 113 17.62 22.53 11.24
N GLY A 114 17.66 22.19 12.54
CA GLY A 114 17.56 20.81 13.01
C GLY A 114 16.17 20.24 12.76
N MET A 115 15.14 21.03 13.08
CA MET A 115 13.75 20.66 12.82
C MET A 115 13.46 20.59 11.32
N ALA A 116 14.01 21.50 10.50
CA ALA A 116 13.91 21.42 9.05
C ALA A 116 14.41 20.07 8.52
N ARG A 117 15.58 19.62 8.97
CA ARG A 117 16.15 18.33 8.59
C ARG A 117 15.29 17.14 9.05
N MET A 118 14.70 17.24 10.24
CA MET A 118 13.80 16.21 10.77
C MET A 118 12.55 16.06 9.88
N HIS A 119 11.99 17.17 9.43
CA HIS A 119 10.82 17.15 8.55
C HIS A 119 11.16 16.62 7.17
N ASP A 120 12.29 17.04 6.59
CA ASP A 120 12.77 16.53 5.30
C ASP A 120 13.02 15.03 5.35
N GLU A 121 13.66 14.55 6.42
CA GLU A 121 13.91 13.13 6.64
C GLU A 121 12.62 12.33 6.83
N ALA A 122 11.64 12.86 7.56
CA ALA A 122 10.35 12.22 7.74
C ALA A 122 9.60 12.07 6.41
N VAL A 123 9.58 13.11 5.59
CA VAL A 123 8.98 13.07 4.24
C VAL A 123 9.69 12.04 3.37
N ARG A 124 11.03 12.00 3.38
CA ARG A 124 11.84 11.04 2.63
C ARG A 124 11.51 9.60 3.03
N LEU A 125 11.49 9.29 4.33
CA LEU A 125 11.17 7.95 4.83
C LEU A 125 9.72 7.54 4.49
N LEU A 126 8.78 8.45 4.59
CA LEU A 126 7.39 8.19 4.19
C LEU A 126 7.27 7.92 2.69
N ALA A 127 8.01 8.67 1.87
CA ALA A 127 8.07 8.45 0.43
C ALA A 127 8.64 7.05 0.10
N GLU A 128 9.72 6.66 0.76
CA GLU A 128 10.32 5.31 0.62
C GLU A 128 9.36 4.20 1.06
N ASN A 129 8.53 4.42 2.08
CA ASN A 129 7.52 3.47 2.55
C ASN A 129 6.39 3.21 1.52
N VAL A 130 6.24 4.05 0.51
CA VAL A 130 5.39 3.75 -0.66
C VAL A 130 6.21 3.14 -1.78
N ALA A 131 7.28 3.81 -2.15
CA ALA A 131 8.03 3.50 -3.36
C ALA A 131 8.66 2.10 -3.30
N LEU A 132 9.37 1.77 -2.22
CA LEU A 132 10.10 0.51 -2.13
C LEU A 132 9.17 -0.73 -2.13
N PRO A 133 8.13 -0.82 -1.28
CA PRO A 133 7.24 -1.98 -1.29
C PRO A 133 6.52 -2.19 -2.62
N LEU A 134 6.12 -1.11 -3.29
CA LEU A 134 5.44 -1.21 -4.57
C LEU A 134 6.40 -1.58 -5.70
N GLN A 135 7.63 -1.08 -5.68
CA GLN A 135 8.67 -1.47 -6.62
C GLN A 135 9.07 -2.94 -6.46
N GLU A 136 9.21 -3.42 -5.23
CA GLU A 136 9.43 -4.84 -4.93
C GLU A 136 8.26 -5.69 -5.43
N ALA A 137 7.02 -5.28 -5.19
CA ALA A 137 5.83 -5.96 -5.67
C ALA A 137 5.78 -6.02 -7.21
N ASN A 138 6.13 -4.94 -7.90
CA ASN A 138 6.21 -4.91 -9.36
C ASN A 138 7.29 -5.86 -9.89
N SER A 139 8.47 -5.86 -9.28
CA SER A 139 9.57 -6.76 -9.65
C SER A 139 9.18 -8.23 -9.42
N TYR A 140 8.56 -8.52 -8.30
CA TYR A 140 8.02 -9.84 -8.00
C TYR A 140 6.96 -10.27 -9.02
N CYS A 141 6.04 -9.37 -9.39
CA CYS A 141 5.01 -9.62 -10.39
C CYS A 141 5.63 -9.98 -11.75
N ALA A 142 6.64 -9.23 -12.21
CA ALA A 142 7.38 -9.50 -13.45
C ALA A 142 7.99 -10.90 -13.44
N GLN A 143 8.71 -11.24 -12.39
CA GLN A 143 9.33 -12.55 -12.24
C GLN A 143 8.30 -13.67 -12.26
N ARG A 144 7.20 -13.52 -11.53
CA ARG A 144 6.12 -14.52 -11.45
C ARG A 144 5.44 -14.76 -12.81
N ILE A 145 5.16 -13.70 -13.55
CA ILE A 145 4.61 -13.82 -14.91
C ILE A 145 5.58 -14.58 -15.82
N GLY A 146 6.87 -14.25 -15.76
CA GLY A 146 7.91 -14.94 -16.52
C GLY A 146 7.96 -16.44 -16.21
N ASP A 147 7.97 -16.81 -14.93
CA ASP A 147 7.97 -18.20 -14.48
C ASP A 147 6.71 -18.96 -14.92
N MET A 148 5.54 -18.33 -14.82
CA MET A 148 4.26 -18.94 -15.23
C MET A 148 4.24 -19.20 -16.74
N VAL A 149 4.71 -18.24 -17.54
CA VAL A 149 4.79 -18.38 -19.00
C VAL A 149 5.76 -19.50 -19.38
N ALA A 150 6.96 -19.54 -18.80
CA ALA A 150 7.97 -20.56 -19.09
C ALA A 150 7.44 -21.99 -18.79
N ARG A 151 6.72 -22.15 -17.67
CA ARG A 151 6.12 -23.45 -17.32
C ARG A 151 4.97 -23.83 -18.23
N ALA A 152 4.08 -22.88 -18.56
CA ALA A 152 2.99 -23.12 -19.49
C ALA A 152 3.52 -23.58 -20.84
N GLN A 153 4.60 -22.97 -21.35
CA GLN A 153 5.28 -23.39 -22.56
C GLN A 153 5.85 -24.81 -22.48
N LYS A 154 6.52 -25.14 -21.35
CA LYS A 154 7.06 -26.48 -21.16
C LYS A 154 5.98 -27.55 -21.11
N MET A 155 4.87 -27.28 -20.44
CA MET A 155 3.69 -28.15 -20.41
C MET A 155 3.14 -28.36 -21.82
N ALA A 156 2.97 -27.29 -22.60
CA ALA A 156 2.48 -27.37 -23.98
C ALA A 156 3.42 -28.14 -24.91
N GLU A 157 4.75 -27.99 -24.74
CA GLU A 157 5.73 -28.75 -25.49
C GLU A 157 5.62 -30.25 -25.21
N LEU A 158 5.51 -30.65 -23.94
CA LEU A 158 5.38 -32.03 -23.53
C LEU A 158 4.05 -32.66 -24.05
N ALA A 159 2.96 -31.92 -23.88
CA ALA A 159 1.64 -32.36 -24.41
C ALA A 159 1.67 -32.54 -25.92
N GLY A 160 2.29 -31.60 -26.66
CA GLY A 160 2.45 -31.70 -28.12
C GLY A 160 3.30 -32.87 -28.61
N LYS A 161 4.17 -33.40 -27.74
CA LYS A 161 4.97 -34.61 -28.01
C LYS A 161 4.32 -35.91 -27.50
N GLY A 162 3.05 -35.85 -27.05
CA GLY A 162 2.34 -37.01 -26.47
C GLY A 162 2.98 -37.55 -25.17
N ARG A 163 3.76 -36.73 -24.48
CA ARG A 163 4.41 -37.11 -23.22
C ARG A 163 3.55 -36.71 -22.02
N THR A 164 3.55 -37.54 -20.99
CA THR A 164 2.93 -37.21 -19.71
C THR A 164 3.60 -35.96 -19.12
N ILE A 165 2.79 -35.02 -18.69
CA ILE A 165 3.29 -33.79 -18.00
C ILE A 165 3.70 -34.19 -16.58
N PRO A 166 4.98 -34.03 -16.19
CA PRO A 166 5.43 -34.37 -14.84
C PRO A 166 4.71 -33.50 -13.79
N ALA A 167 4.35 -34.10 -12.65
CA ALA A 167 3.74 -33.38 -11.53
C ALA A 167 4.64 -32.24 -11.05
N GLY A 168 5.94 -32.42 -11.01
CA GLY A 168 6.93 -31.40 -10.60
C GLY A 168 7.02 -30.19 -11.51
N LEU A 169 6.38 -30.18 -12.70
CA LEU A 169 6.27 -28.95 -13.50
C LEU A 169 5.23 -27.98 -12.95
N THR A 170 4.29 -28.45 -12.16
CA THR A 170 3.31 -27.63 -11.44
C THR A 170 3.79 -27.25 -10.05
N GLU A 171 4.87 -27.90 -9.54
CA GLU A 171 5.48 -27.64 -8.23
C GLU A 171 6.86 -27.00 -8.41
N LEU A 172 7.18 -26.00 -7.57
CA LEU A 172 8.51 -25.42 -7.48
C LEU A 172 9.26 -26.09 -6.32
N ASP A 173 10.18 -26.97 -6.63
CA ASP A 173 10.93 -27.70 -5.62
C ASP A 173 11.70 -26.79 -4.66
N TYR A 174 12.15 -25.62 -5.13
CA TYR A 174 12.91 -24.67 -4.31
C TYR A 174 12.06 -23.83 -3.33
N LEU A 175 10.72 -23.90 -3.42
CA LEU A 175 9.83 -23.19 -2.49
C LEU A 175 9.28 -24.10 -1.39
N ARG A 176 9.70 -25.36 -1.34
CA ARG A 176 9.21 -26.34 -0.37
C ARG A 176 9.56 -26.00 1.08
N ASP A 177 10.65 -25.29 1.29
CA ASP A 177 11.25 -25.14 2.63
C ASP A 177 10.76 -23.92 3.41
N THR A 178 9.89 -23.08 2.83
CA THR A 178 9.32 -21.93 3.52
C THR A 178 7.78 -21.98 3.52
N ALA A 179 7.16 -21.56 4.63
CA ALA A 179 5.70 -21.46 4.72
C ALA A 179 5.15 -20.50 3.66
N GLU A 180 5.87 -19.44 3.35
CA GLU A 180 5.57 -18.47 2.29
C GLU A 180 5.61 -19.12 0.90
N GLY A 181 6.61 -19.96 0.65
CA GLY A 181 6.74 -20.72 -0.58
C GLY A 181 5.58 -21.69 -0.81
N GLN A 182 5.08 -22.34 0.24
CA GLN A 182 3.94 -23.26 0.14
C GLN A 182 2.62 -22.58 -0.22
N VAL A 183 2.37 -21.36 0.29
CA VAL A 183 1.19 -20.58 -0.09
C VAL A 183 1.31 -20.07 -1.51
N GLN A 184 2.51 -19.63 -1.92
CA GLN A 184 2.81 -19.25 -3.31
C GLN A 184 2.54 -20.38 -4.30
N LEU A 185 2.85 -21.62 -3.92
CA LEU A 185 2.58 -22.82 -4.73
C LEU A 185 1.07 -23.00 -4.99
N ARG A 186 0.21 -22.73 -4.01
CA ARG A 186 -1.21 -23.10 -4.09
C ARG A 186 -2.00 -22.40 -5.19
N ILE A 187 -1.85 -21.09 -5.37
CA ILE A 187 -2.64 -20.36 -6.39
C ILE A 187 -2.03 -20.52 -7.78
N ARG A 188 -0.71 -20.45 -7.88
CA ARG A 188 -0.02 -20.73 -9.13
C ARG A 188 -0.29 -22.15 -9.61
N ASP A 189 -0.20 -23.12 -8.71
CA ASP A 189 -0.49 -24.52 -9.00
C ASP A 189 -1.94 -24.73 -9.41
N ALA A 190 -2.90 -23.99 -8.85
CA ALA A 190 -4.28 -24.07 -9.28
C ALA A 190 -4.46 -23.63 -10.74
N SER A 191 -3.81 -22.54 -11.16
CA SER A 191 -3.87 -22.07 -12.55
C SER A 191 -3.14 -23.03 -13.50
N LEU A 192 -1.97 -23.56 -13.10
CA LEU A 192 -1.22 -24.52 -13.91
C LEU A 192 -1.88 -25.91 -13.93
N ARG A 193 -2.51 -26.34 -12.83
CA ARG A 193 -3.32 -27.58 -12.80
C ARG A 193 -4.54 -27.49 -13.70
N SER A 194 -5.21 -26.33 -13.74
CA SER A 194 -6.31 -26.11 -14.70
C SER A 194 -5.83 -26.30 -16.14
N MET A 195 -4.64 -25.83 -16.47
CA MET A 195 -4.03 -26.03 -17.78
C MET A 195 -3.63 -27.50 -18.03
N GLN A 196 -3.03 -28.15 -17.01
CA GLN A 196 -2.69 -29.59 -17.07
C GLN A 196 -3.93 -30.46 -17.28
N GLN A 197 -5.01 -30.17 -16.54
CA GLN A 197 -6.28 -30.85 -16.70
C GLN A 197 -6.88 -30.63 -18.09
N ALA A 198 -6.81 -29.41 -18.64
CA ALA A 198 -7.23 -29.08 -19.97
C ALA A 198 -6.49 -29.94 -21.02
N PHE A 199 -5.17 -30.08 -20.91
CA PHE A 199 -4.39 -30.95 -21.78
C PHE A 199 -4.74 -32.43 -21.61
N ALA A 200 -4.94 -32.89 -20.35
CA ALA A 200 -5.35 -34.29 -20.09
C ALA A 200 -6.74 -34.62 -20.63
N GLN A 201 -7.61 -33.61 -20.77
CA GLN A 201 -8.95 -33.75 -21.38
C GLN A 201 -8.94 -33.57 -22.91
N GLY A 202 -7.77 -33.51 -23.54
CA GLY A 202 -7.63 -33.39 -24.99
C GLY A 202 -7.92 -31.98 -25.53
N MET A 203 -7.97 -30.97 -24.68
CA MET A 203 -8.14 -29.58 -25.14
C MET A 203 -6.97 -29.14 -26.00
N THR A 204 -7.25 -28.29 -26.97
CA THR A 204 -6.21 -27.64 -27.76
C THR A 204 -5.39 -26.70 -26.92
N ARG A 205 -4.17 -26.37 -27.39
CA ARG A 205 -3.29 -25.37 -26.74
C ARG A 205 -3.98 -24.04 -26.49
N GLN A 206 -4.80 -23.59 -27.46
CA GLN A 206 -5.54 -22.34 -27.35
C GLN A 206 -6.59 -22.37 -26.24
N GLU A 207 -7.32 -23.47 -26.11
CA GLU A 207 -8.32 -23.67 -25.07
C GLU A 207 -7.67 -23.75 -23.69
N ALA A 208 -6.56 -24.47 -23.54
CA ALA A 208 -5.79 -24.53 -22.31
C ALA A 208 -5.22 -23.14 -21.92
N SER A 209 -4.74 -22.36 -22.90
CA SER A 209 -4.27 -20.98 -22.65
C SER A 209 -5.42 -20.08 -22.18
N ARG A 210 -6.60 -20.17 -22.78
CA ARG A 210 -7.78 -19.41 -22.35
C ARG A 210 -8.23 -19.80 -20.93
N ALA A 211 -8.22 -21.09 -20.60
CA ALA A 211 -8.55 -21.58 -19.27
C ALA A 211 -7.57 -21.03 -18.21
N PHE A 212 -6.28 -21.04 -18.51
CA PHE A 212 -5.23 -20.48 -17.65
C PHE A 212 -5.42 -18.97 -17.41
N VAL A 213 -5.62 -18.19 -18.46
CA VAL A 213 -5.87 -16.76 -18.35
C VAL A 213 -7.16 -16.47 -17.60
N GLY A 214 -8.22 -17.24 -17.86
CA GLY A 214 -9.50 -17.13 -17.14
C GLY A 214 -9.34 -17.38 -15.62
N GLU A 215 -8.45 -18.29 -15.23
CA GLU A 215 -8.14 -18.50 -13.82
C GLU A 215 -7.40 -17.31 -13.20
N LEU A 216 -6.42 -16.75 -13.91
CA LEU A 216 -5.73 -15.52 -13.46
C LEU A 216 -6.68 -14.31 -13.38
N GLN A 217 -7.64 -14.20 -14.30
CA GLN A 217 -8.64 -13.12 -14.24
C GLN A 217 -9.54 -13.23 -13.01
N ARG A 218 -9.90 -14.45 -12.61
CA ARG A 218 -10.71 -14.67 -11.39
C ARG A 218 -9.95 -14.40 -10.09
N ARG A 219 -8.66 -14.67 -10.05
CA ARG A 219 -7.81 -14.56 -8.84
C ARG A 219 -6.97 -13.29 -8.77
N GLY A 220 -6.85 -12.59 -9.87
CA GLY A 220 -5.88 -11.49 -10.04
C GLY A 220 -4.46 -11.99 -10.31
N VAL A 221 -3.58 -11.07 -10.66
CA VAL A 221 -2.14 -11.34 -10.79
C VAL A 221 -1.51 -11.19 -9.41
N PRO A 222 -0.99 -12.27 -8.80
CA PRO A 222 -0.36 -12.16 -7.49
C PRO A 222 0.92 -11.32 -7.60
N CYS A 223 1.03 -10.28 -6.79
CA CYS A 223 2.18 -9.39 -6.77
C CYS A 223 2.93 -9.39 -5.45
N PHE A 224 2.28 -9.84 -4.36
CA PHE A 224 2.87 -9.84 -3.04
C PHE A 224 2.28 -10.94 -2.16
N ILE A 225 3.10 -11.48 -1.27
CA ILE A 225 2.68 -12.42 -0.22
C ILE A 225 3.15 -11.86 1.11
N ASP A 226 2.21 -11.65 2.03
CA ASP A 226 2.54 -11.16 3.34
C ASP A 226 3.11 -12.27 4.26
N ARG A 227 3.62 -11.87 5.43
CA ARG A 227 4.18 -12.79 6.42
C ARG A 227 3.19 -13.83 6.94
N ALA A 228 1.90 -13.57 6.83
CA ALA A 228 0.83 -14.52 7.18
C ALA A 228 0.51 -15.47 6.00
N GLY A 229 1.21 -15.37 4.89
CA GLY A 229 1.02 -16.19 3.70
C GLY A 229 -0.21 -15.79 2.87
N ARG A 230 -0.77 -14.60 3.04
CA ARG A 230 -1.88 -14.10 2.24
C ARG A 230 -1.35 -13.52 0.94
N GLU A 231 -1.96 -13.92 -0.17
CA GLU A 231 -1.65 -13.36 -1.47
C GLU A 231 -2.44 -12.08 -1.72
N TRP A 232 -1.75 -11.09 -2.25
CA TRP A 232 -2.29 -9.80 -2.63
C TRP A 232 -2.15 -9.61 -4.15
N ASN A 233 -3.21 -9.16 -4.80
CA ASN A 233 -3.11 -8.67 -6.17
C ASN A 233 -2.58 -7.22 -6.19
N MET A 234 -2.21 -6.75 -7.39
CA MET A 234 -1.57 -5.45 -7.57
C MET A 234 -2.42 -4.28 -7.05
N GLU A 235 -3.71 -4.26 -7.39
CA GLU A 235 -4.64 -3.20 -7.01
C GLU A 235 -4.88 -3.18 -5.49
N THR A 236 -5.18 -4.33 -4.90
CA THR A 236 -5.44 -4.44 -3.46
C THR A 236 -4.21 -4.09 -2.63
N TYR A 237 -3.02 -4.52 -3.06
CA TYR A 237 -1.78 -4.21 -2.36
C TYR A 237 -1.42 -2.73 -2.44
N SER A 238 -1.48 -2.14 -3.64
CA SER A 238 -1.21 -0.71 -3.82
C SER A 238 -2.22 0.17 -3.08
N SER A 239 -3.49 -0.24 -3.04
CA SER A 239 -4.54 0.42 -2.24
C SER A 239 -4.19 0.42 -0.75
N MET A 240 -3.78 -0.72 -0.20
CA MET A 240 -3.38 -0.81 1.21
C MET A 240 -2.17 0.08 1.49
N VAL A 241 -1.12 0.02 0.66
CA VAL A 241 0.11 0.81 0.84
C VAL A 241 -0.17 2.31 0.75
N SER A 242 -0.85 2.77 -0.32
CA SER A 242 -1.13 4.19 -0.54
C SER A 242 -1.98 4.81 0.57
N ARG A 243 -3.05 4.14 0.98
CA ARG A 243 -3.91 4.59 2.09
C ARG A 243 -3.15 4.67 3.41
N THR A 244 -2.41 3.62 3.73
CA THR A 244 -1.64 3.58 4.99
C THR A 244 -0.66 4.73 5.07
N VAL A 245 0.15 4.93 4.03
CA VAL A 245 1.16 5.99 4.05
C VAL A 245 0.52 7.38 3.95
N ALA A 246 -0.58 7.55 3.23
CA ALA A 246 -1.29 8.82 3.20
C ALA A 246 -1.79 9.25 4.59
N HIS A 247 -2.39 8.34 5.35
CA HIS A 247 -2.77 8.60 6.75
C HIS A 247 -1.53 8.82 7.65
N GLU A 248 -0.47 8.04 7.45
CA GLU A 248 0.78 8.20 8.20
C GLU A 248 1.43 9.55 7.94
N ALA A 249 1.49 10.00 6.71
CA ALA A 249 2.12 11.27 6.35
C ALA A 249 1.44 12.45 7.06
N GLN A 250 0.11 12.52 6.99
CA GLN A 250 -0.63 13.57 7.69
C GLN A 250 -0.44 13.50 9.20
N ARG A 251 -0.50 12.31 9.80
CA ARG A 251 -0.33 12.13 11.24
C ARG A 251 1.08 12.49 11.71
N HIS A 252 2.12 12.04 10.98
CA HIS A 252 3.49 12.39 11.32
C HIS A 252 3.78 13.88 11.20
N GLY A 253 3.22 14.54 10.18
CA GLY A 253 3.30 16.00 10.08
C GLY A 253 2.73 16.68 11.33
N LEU A 254 1.53 16.29 11.75
CA LEU A 254 0.90 16.81 12.97
C LEU A 254 1.74 16.53 14.21
N GLN A 255 2.16 15.29 14.42
CA GLN A 255 2.92 14.89 15.61
C GLN A 255 4.30 15.58 15.68
N ASN A 256 5.02 15.65 14.57
CA ASN A 256 6.33 16.30 14.53
C ASN A 256 6.20 17.79 14.80
N ARG A 257 5.15 18.45 14.30
CA ARG A 257 4.91 19.86 14.63
C ARG A 257 4.56 20.06 16.10
N MET A 258 3.75 19.19 16.67
CA MET A 258 3.43 19.22 18.11
C MET A 258 4.71 19.13 18.96
N VAL A 259 5.57 18.15 18.65
CA VAL A 259 6.86 17.98 19.36
C VAL A 259 7.77 19.20 19.19
N GLU A 260 7.83 19.78 17.97
CA GLU A 260 8.63 20.97 17.66
C GLU A 260 8.28 22.15 18.55
N ILE A 261 7.00 22.33 18.88
CA ILE A 261 6.50 23.43 19.70
C ILE A 261 6.36 23.09 21.19
N GLY A 262 6.81 21.90 21.59
CA GLY A 262 6.83 21.44 22.98
C GLY A 262 5.54 20.80 23.47
N GLU A 263 4.58 20.54 22.57
CA GLU A 263 3.33 19.88 22.89
C GLU A 263 3.43 18.36 22.71
N ASP A 264 2.71 17.58 23.55
CA ASP A 264 2.88 16.12 23.62
C ASP A 264 1.56 15.34 23.47
N LEU A 265 0.41 16.00 23.50
CA LEU A 265 -0.87 15.30 23.64
C LEU A 265 -1.72 15.37 22.38
N VAL A 266 -2.24 14.21 22.02
CA VAL A 266 -3.25 14.07 20.97
C VAL A 266 -4.47 13.32 21.47
N GLU A 267 -5.64 13.63 20.90
CA GLU A 267 -6.88 12.92 21.10
C GLU A 267 -7.20 12.09 19.88
N VAL A 268 -7.51 10.81 20.07
CA VAL A 268 -7.96 9.92 19.00
C VAL A 268 -9.41 10.24 18.67
N ILE A 269 -9.69 10.56 17.43
CA ILE A 269 -11.06 10.86 16.98
C ILE A 269 -11.82 9.56 16.79
N PRO A 270 -13.00 9.41 17.45
CA PRO A 270 -13.88 8.26 17.24
C PRO A 270 -14.36 8.17 15.79
N HIS A 271 -14.46 6.96 15.27
CA HIS A 271 -15.17 6.70 14.03
C HIS A 271 -16.28 5.67 14.24
N THR A 272 -17.38 5.80 13.53
CA THR A 272 -18.61 5.03 13.79
C THR A 272 -18.76 3.80 12.88
N ARG A 273 -17.79 3.50 12.02
CA ARG A 273 -18.02 2.56 10.90
C ARG A 273 -17.90 1.09 11.29
N PHE A 274 -16.97 0.71 12.16
CA PHE A 274 -16.72 -0.70 12.54
C PHE A 274 -16.18 -0.78 13.97
N LYS A 275 -16.50 -1.85 14.69
CA LYS A 275 -15.84 -2.18 15.96
C LYS A 275 -14.60 -3.02 15.68
N ASP A 276 -13.45 -2.52 16.11
CA ASP A 276 -12.18 -3.20 15.98
C ASP A 276 -11.31 -3.02 17.23
N SER A 277 -10.06 -3.48 17.18
CA SER A 277 -9.13 -3.36 18.30
C SER A 277 -8.71 -1.91 18.61
N CYS A 278 -9.03 -0.96 17.75
CA CYS A 278 -8.72 0.46 17.93
C CYS A 278 -9.74 1.18 18.81
N ASP A 279 -10.95 0.63 18.97
CA ASP A 279 -12.05 1.25 19.72
C ASP A 279 -11.65 1.60 21.16
N GLU A 280 -10.73 0.82 21.75
CA GLU A 280 -10.27 1.07 23.12
C GLU A 280 -9.56 2.43 23.28
N TYR A 281 -9.04 2.98 22.19
CA TYR A 281 -8.34 4.28 22.17
C TYR A 281 -9.21 5.42 21.67
N GLU A 282 -10.40 5.17 21.15
CA GLU A 282 -11.31 6.21 20.68
C GLU A 282 -11.66 7.20 21.79
N GLY A 283 -11.55 8.49 21.47
CA GLY A 283 -11.79 9.56 22.44
C GLY A 283 -10.80 9.57 23.58
N LYS A 284 -9.66 8.87 23.53
CA LYS A 284 -8.65 8.87 24.59
C LYS A 284 -7.51 9.83 24.26
N LEU A 285 -6.81 10.28 25.32
CA LEU A 285 -5.59 11.06 25.18
C LEU A 285 -4.38 10.14 25.11
N LEU A 286 -3.55 10.37 24.11
CA LEU A 286 -2.27 9.70 23.91
C LEU A 286 -1.13 10.70 24.00
N SER A 287 0.03 10.24 24.51
CA SER A 287 1.27 10.98 24.51
C SER A 287 2.07 10.66 23.25
N ILE A 288 2.52 11.66 22.50
CA ILE A 288 3.35 11.49 21.33
C ILE A 288 4.71 10.92 21.71
N THR A 289 5.35 11.52 22.72
CA THR A 289 6.72 11.15 23.16
C THR A 289 6.75 10.08 24.25
N GLY A 290 5.59 9.72 24.80
CA GLY A 290 5.47 8.82 25.95
C GLY A 290 5.69 9.47 27.32
N LYS A 291 6.16 10.72 27.38
CA LYS A 291 6.50 11.41 28.65
C LYS A 291 5.29 11.71 29.54
N SER A 292 4.14 11.91 28.93
CA SER A 292 2.90 12.28 29.65
C SER A 292 2.03 11.08 30.00
N VAL A 293 2.45 9.86 29.68
CA VAL A 293 1.66 8.64 29.97
C VAL A 293 1.39 8.50 31.47
N GLY A 294 0.13 8.23 31.81
CA GLY A 294 -0.32 8.09 33.19
C GLY A 294 -0.69 9.40 33.91
N GLN A 295 -0.29 10.55 33.36
CA GLN A 295 -0.66 11.85 33.91
C GLN A 295 -2.15 12.14 33.69
N THR A 296 -2.70 13.00 34.55
CA THR A 296 -4.05 13.53 34.39
C THR A 296 -3.92 15.00 33.95
N VAL A 297 -4.51 15.31 32.81
CA VAL A 297 -4.48 16.64 32.21
C VAL A 297 -5.92 17.16 32.12
N GLY A 298 -6.18 18.24 32.86
CA GLY A 298 -7.57 18.65 33.12
C GLY A 298 -8.32 17.55 33.90
N ARG A 299 -9.38 16.99 33.27
CA ARG A 299 -10.18 15.89 33.84
C ARG A 299 -9.92 14.55 33.15
N ARG A 300 -8.92 14.46 32.28
CA ARG A 300 -8.68 13.33 31.41
C ARG A 300 -7.31 12.71 31.67
N LYS A 301 -7.27 11.38 31.68
CA LYS A 301 -6.03 10.62 31.85
C LYS A 301 -5.40 10.33 30.49
N VAL A 302 -4.08 10.51 30.38
CA VAL A 302 -3.27 10.06 29.26
C VAL A 302 -3.06 8.54 29.41
N VAL A 303 -3.69 7.76 28.53
CA VAL A 303 -3.80 6.29 28.75
C VAL A 303 -2.58 5.53 28.22
N ALA A 304 -1.93 6.00 27.14
CA ALA A 304 -0.80 5.34 26.52
C ALA A 304 0.04 6.32 25.71
N SER A 305 1.18 5.87 25.22
CA SER A 305 1.87 6.54 24.10
C SER A 305 1.26 6.13 22.77
N VAL A 306 1.45 6.96 21.73
CA VAL A 306 1.06 6.63 20.35
C VAL A 306 1.71 5.33 19.90
N ASP A 307 3.00 5.13 20.17
CA ASP A 307 3.74 3.92 19.81
C ASP A 307 3.18 2.67 20.51
N HIS A 308 2.83 2.80 21.81
CA HIS A 308 2.23 1.67 22.53
C HIS A 308 0.85 1.30 21.96
N ALA A 309 -0.01 2.28 21.71
CA ALA A 309 -1.31 2.04 21.12
C ALA A 309 -1.19 1.38 19.73
N ARG A 310 -0.24 1.81 18.91
CA ARG A 310 0.06 1.18 17.61
C ARG A 310 0.55 -0.26 17.74
N ALA A 311 1.36 -0.57 18.75
CA ALA A 311 1.92 -1.88 18.96
C ALA A 311 0.93 -2.90 19.55
N THR A 312 -0.03 -2.45 20.37
CA THR A 312 -0.96 -3.31 21.11
C THR A 312 -2.33 -3.45 20.46
N SER A 313 -2.72 -2.47 19.65
CA SER A 313 -3.93 -2.50 18.85
C SER A 313 -3.60 -2.28 17.37
N HIS A 314 -4.59 -2.16 16.53
CA HIS A 314 -4.38 -1.82 15.13
C HIS A 314 -4.38 -0.30 14.86
N LEU A 315 -4.41 0.51 15.92
CA LEU A 315 -4.49 1.96 15.84
C LEU A 315 -3.35 2.52 15.00
N PHE A 316 -3.69 3.29 13.98
CA PHE A 316 -2.76 3.88 13.02
C PHE A 316 -1.92 2.86 12.23
N GLY A 317 -2.30 1.59 12.24
CA GLY A 317 -1.70 0.53 11.43
C GLY A 317 -2.28 0.47 10.00
N PRO A 318 -1.90 -0.57 9.23
CA PRO A 318 -2.42 -0.77 7.88
C PRO A 318 -3.95 -0.79 7.83
N ASN A 319 -4.54 -0.04 6.88
CA ASN A 319 -5.99 0.14 6.71
C ASN A 319 -6.72 0.82 7.89
N CYS A 320 -6.03 1.31 8.90
CA CYS A 320 -6.65 2.09 9.97
C CYS A 320 -7.01 3.49 9.46
N THR A 321 -8.27 3.89 9.64
CA THR A 321 -8.79 5.20 9.22
C THR A 321 -8.91 6.21 10.37
N HIS A 322 -8.50 5.82 11.59
CA HIS A 322 -8.50 6.73 12.72
C HIS A 322 -7.56 7.92 12.51
N SER A 323 -8.01 9.08 12.90
CA SER A 323 -7.22 10.30 12.96
C SER A 323 -6.99 10.73 14.40
N ALA A 324 -6.06 11.63 14.60
CA ALA A 324 -5.82 12.26 15.88
C ALA A 324 -5.77 13.77 15.70
N VAL A 325 -6.18 14.49 16.73
CA VAL A 325 -6.10 15.95 16.78
C VAL A 325 -5.28 16.40 18.01
N PRO A 326 -4.65 17.56 17.95
CA PRO A 326 -3.97 18.12 19.12
C PRO A 326 -4.92 18.28 20.29
N TYR A 327 -4.44 17.93 21.49
CA TYR A 327 -5.11 18.22 22.73
C TYR A 327 -4.27 19.23 23.52
N ILE A 328 -4.79 20.42 23.64
CA ILE A 328 -4.12 21.54 24.27
C ILE A 328 -4.88 21.91 25.53
N VAL A 329 -4.15 22.18 26.60
CA VAL A 329 -4.70 22.64 27.88
C VAL A 329 -4.46 24.12 27.98
N ASP A 330 -5.53 24.88 28.17
CA ASP A 330 -5.49 26.31 28.47
C ASP A 330 -4.84 26.60 29.83
#